data_9a251df5f9085a77e3df8b419df2639b
#
_entry.id   9a251df5f9085a77e3df8b419df2639b
#
_cell.length_a   1.000
_cell.length_b   1.000
_cell.length_c   1.000
_cell.angle_alpha   90.00
_cell.angle_beta   90.00
_cell.angle_gamma   90.00
#
_symmetry.space_group_name_H-M   'P 1'
#
loop_
_entity.id
_entity.type
_entity.pdbx_description
1 polymer ?
#
loop_
_entity_poly.entity_id
_entity_poly.type
_entity_poly.pdbx_seq_one_letter_code
_entity_poly.pdbx_strand_id
1 'polypeptide(L)'
;VLAALKTATSVRAASDKVLTDFERPADQSETVKIKRASYGQKYYDKYTKAGATTPSEGGNNMNDRQNFVNTAASYIGCKGSDGSHKKIIDIYNEHTPLARGYKVKYTDAWCATFVSAMAIKCGLTDIIPTECGCGQMIALFQKLGEWQENDAYTPQPGDVVFYDWDDSGSGDNTGWPDHVGIVETISGSTFKVIEGNMSNAVGRRTMTVNGKNIRG
;
A
#
# COMPACT_ATOMS: atom_id res chain seq x y z
N VAL A 1 21.42 -17.98 9.39
CA VAL A 1 20.68 -16.73 9.68
C VAL A 1 19.44 -17.02 10.51
N LEU A 2 18.50 -17.87 10.07
CA LEU A 2 17.23 -18.12 10.77
C LEU A 2 17.41 -18.66 12.19
N ALA A 3 18.34 -19.60 12.41
CA ALA A 3 18.66 -20.12 13.75
C ALA A 3 19.19 -19.01 14.68
N ALA A 4 20.06 -18.14 14.17
CA ALA A 4 20.62 -17.03 14.93
C ALA A 4 19.58 -15.93 15.24
N LEU A 5 18.58 -15.73 14.36
CA LEU A 5 17.47 -14.80 14.62
C LEU A 5 16.55 -15.32 15.72
N LYS A 6 16.29 -16.63 15.76
CA LYS A 6 15.47 -17.26 16.80
C LYS A 6 16.08 -17.16 18.21
N THR A 7 17.40 -16.98 18.30
CA THR A 7 18.13 -16.86 19.58
C THR A 7 18.59 -15.43 19.89
N ALA A 8 18.24 -14.46 19.07
CA ALA A 8 18.62 -13.07 19.29
C ALA A 8 17.94 -12.51 20.55
N THR A 9 18.73 -11.91 21.44
CA THR A 9 18.27 -11.37 22.72
C THR A 9 17.77 -9.92 22.63
N SER A 10 17.93 -9.28 21.47
CA SER A 10 17.47 -7.91 21.21
C SER A 10 17.26 -7.67 19.72
N VAL A 11 16.44 -6.67 19.40
CA VAL A 11 16.24 -6.19 18.01
C VAL A 11 17.58 -5.75 17.40
N ARG A 12 18.46 -5.12 18.19
CA ARG A 12 19.80 -4.73 17.74
C ARG A 12 20.61 -5.94 17.31
N ALA A 13 20.69 -6.97 18.15
CA ALA A 13 21.44 -8.19 17.86
C ALA A 13 20.90 -8.91 16.60
N ALA A 14 19.58 -8.98 16.45
CA ALA A 14 18.94 -9.54 15.27
C ALA A 14 19.29 -8.74 14.00
N SER A 15 19.15 -7.42 14.04
CA SER A 15 19.45 -6.52 12.92
C SER A 15 20.92 -6.57 12.49
N ASP A 16 21.84 -6.57 13.45
CA ASP A 16 23.27 -6.66 13.17
C ASP A 16 23.63 -8.01 12.51
N LYS A 17 22.98 -9.09 12.95
CA LYS A 17 23.18 -10.42 12.38
C LYS A 17 22.71 -10.52 10.92
N VAL A 18 21.57 -9.92 10.59
CA VAL A 18 21.10 -9.82 9.19
C VAL A 18 22.08 -9.02 8.34
N LEU A 19 22.52 -7.87 8.83
CA LEU A 19 23.45 -7.01 8.12
C LEU A 19 24.79 -7.73 7.83
N THR A 20 25.38 -8.35 8.85
CA THR A 20 26.75 -8.89 8.75
C THR A 20 26.80 -10.24 8.05
N ASP A 21 25.83 -11.11 8.29
CA ASP A 21 25.89 -12.50 7.84
C ASP A 21 25.12 -12.75 6.55
N PHE A 22 24.09 -11.95 6.28
CA PHE A 22 23.22 -12.16 5.13
C PHE A 22 23.40 -11.07 4.06
N GLU A 23 23.11 -9.80 4.36
CA GLU A 23 23.12 -8.72 3.37
C GLU A 23 24.55 -8.30 2.98
N ARG A 24 25.46 -8.26 3.93
CA ARG A 24 26.89 -7.92 3.75
C ARG A 24 27.11 -6.68 2.89
N PRO A 25 26.46 -5.54 3.16
CA PRO A 25 26.67 -4.32 2.40
C PRO A 25 28.11 -3.80 2.59
N ALA A 26 28.56 -2.94 1.67
CA ALA A 26 29.90 -2.33 1.74
C ALA A 26 30.08 -1.46 3.01
N ASP A 27 29.04 -0.77 3.45
CA ASP A 27 29.05 0.00 4.70
C ASP A 27 28.37 -0.78 5.83
N GLN A 28 29.16 -1.27 6.77
CA GLN A 28 28.73 -1.95 7.99
C GLN A 28 29.10 -1.14 9.25
N SER A 29 29.25 0.18 9.10
CA SER A 29 29.61 1.09 10.18
C SER A 29 28.60 1.04 11.34
N GLU A 30 29.04 1.46 12.52
CA GLU A 30 28.18 1.54 13.70
C GLU A 30 26.97 2.46 13.47
N THR A 31 27.15 3.53 12.70
CA THR A 31 26.06 4.44 12.30
C THR A 31 24.97 3.72 11.51
N VAL A 32 25.34 2.89 10.52
CA VAL A 32 24.40 2.08 9.74
C VAL A 32 23.69 1.07 10.63
N LYS A 33 24.41 0.37 11.50
CA LYS A 33 23.84 -0.60 12.45
C LYS A 33 22.84 0.04 13.39
N ILE A 34 23.17 1.20 13.98
CA ILE A 34 22.25 1.93 14.87
C ILE A 34 20.99 2.34 14.13
N LYS A 35 21.13 2.91 12.93
CA LYS A 35 19.98 3.35 12.11
C LYS A 35 19.06 2.19 11.76
N ARG A 36 19.60 1.05 11.35
CA ARG A 36 18.81 -0.17 11.03
C ARG A 36 18.11 -0.73 12.26
N ALA A 37 18.83 -0.84 13.38
CA ALA A 37 18.26 -1.32 14.63
C ALA A 37 17.12 -0.41 15.15
N SER A 38 17.23 0.90 14.96
CA SER A 38 16.16 1.85 15.35
C SER A 38 14.87 1.66 14.54
N TYR A 39 14.98 1.35 13.26
CA TYR A 39 13.82 0.95 12.46
C TYR A 39 13.22 -0.38 12.95
N GLY A 40 14.06 -1.39 13.16
CA GLY A 40 13.62 -2.67 13.71
C GLY A 40 12.94 -2.53 15.08
N GLN A 41 13.46 -1.66 15.96
CA GLN A 41 12.88 -1.40 17.27
C GLN A 41 11.50 -0.74 17.17
N LYS A 42 11.30 0.20 16.23
CA LYS A 42 10.00 0.83 15.97
C LYS A 42 8.94 -0.23 15.62
N TYR A 43 9.28 -1.20 14.78
CA TYR A 43 8.39 -2.31 14.43
C TYR A 43 8.16 -3.26 15.60
N TYR A 44 9.22 -3.66 16.28
CA TYR A 44 9.13 -4.49 17.48
C TYR A 44 8.21 -3.87 18.53
N ASP A 45 8.37 -2.59 18.83
CA ASP A 45 7.52 -1.87 19.79
C ASP A 45 6.07 -1.77 19.31
N LYS A 46 5.84 -1.54 18.03
CA LYS A 46 4.50 -1.49 17.43
C LYS A 46 3.76 -2.81 17.63
N TYR A 47 4.43 -3.94 17.42
CA TYR A 47 3.79 -5.26 17.44
C TYR A 47 3.83 -5.95 18.80
N THR A 48 4.74 -5.60 19.71
CA THR A 48 4.80 -6.20 21.07
C THR A 48 4.01 -5.43 22.11
N LYS A 49 3.80 -4.12 21.95
CA LYS A 49 2.97 -3.30 22.86
C LYS A 49 1.46 -3.49 22.63
N ALA A 50 1.07 -4.08 21.53
CA ALA A 50 -0.33 -4.41 21.21
C ALA A 50 -0.83 -5.72 21.83
N GLY A 51 -0.35 -6.10 23.04
CA GLY A 51 -0.81 -7.28 23.77
C GLY A 51 -0.32 -8.60 23.16
N ALA A 52 0.58 -9.26 23.89
CA ALA A 52 1.21 -10.51 23.44
C ALA A 52 0.20 -11.64 23.20
N THR A 53 -0.22 -11.78 21.96
CA THR A 53 -0.56 -13.09 21.39
C THR A 53 0.55 -13.42 20.39
N THR A 54 1.15 -14.61 20.52
CA THR A 54 2.13 -15.15 19.59
C THR A 54 1.68 -14.90 18.15
N PRO A 55 2.56 -14.39 17.24
CA PRO A 55 2.18 -14.21 15.85
C PRO A 55 1.87 -15.59 15.25
N SER A 56 0.60 -15.91 15.07
CA SER A 56 0.22 -16.84 14.03
C SER A 56 0.43 -16.10 12.71
N GLU A 57 1.20 -16.68 11.82
CA GLU A 57 1.45 -16.17 10.48
C GLU A 57 0.10 -16.01 9.73
N GLY A 58 -0.60 -14.91 9.93
CA GLY A 58 -1.91 -14.64 9.31
C GLY A 58 -2.80 -13.65 10.05
N GLY A 59 -2.65 -13.48 11.38
CA GLY A 59 -3.61 -12.70 12.19
C GLY A 59 -3.51 -11.17 12.02
N ASN A 60 -2.34 -10.62 11.88
CA ASN A 60 -2.14 -9.17 11.74
C ASN A 60 -2.49 -8.66 10.33
N ASN A 61 -2.20 -9.44 9.29
CA ASN A 61 -2.53 -9.06 7.92
C ASN A 61 -4.04 -8.92 7.67
N MET A 62 -4.88 -9.77 8.27
CA MET A 62 -6.34 -9.66 8.10
C MET A 62 -6.91 -8.42 8.79
N ASN A 63 -6.39 -8.06 9.96
CA ASN A 63 -6.85 -6.84 10.66
C ASN A 63 -6.40 -5.56 9.95
N ASP A 64 -5.18 -5.51 9.44
CA ASP A 64 -4.66 -4.34 8.70
C ASP A 64 -5.39 -4.17 7.36
N ARG A 65 -5.65 -5.25 6.62
CA ARG A 65 -6.45 -5.24 5.39
C ARG A 65 -7.87 -4.73 5.65
N GLN A 66 -8.54 -5.26 6.66
CA GLN A 66 -9.90 -4.84 7.01
C GLN A 66 -9.94 -3.38 7.50
N ASN A 67 -8.95 -2.95 8.26
CA ASN A 67 -8.82 -1.56 8.70
C ASN A 67 -8.63 -0.62 7.51
N PHE A 68 -7.82 -1.00 6.53
CA PHE A 68 -7.59 -0.24 5.30
C PHE A 68 -8.88 -0.10 4.49
N VAL A 69 -9.60 -1.20 4.28
CA VAL A 69 -10.91 -1.21 3.60
C VAL A 69 -11.93 -0.35 4.35
N ASN A 70 -12.06 -0.52 5.66
CA ASN A 70 -13.01 0.24 6.48
C ASN A 70 -12.69 1.74 6.46
N THR A 71 -11.41 2.08 6.50
CA THR A 71 -10.95 3.47 6.39
C THR A 71 -11.35 4.05 5.03
N ALA A 72 -11.09 3.34 3.93
CA ALA A 72 -11.50 3.77 2.60
C ALA A 72 -13.04 3.93 2.49
N ALA A 73 -13.80 2.97 3.02
CA ALA A 73 -15.27 3.00 3.01
C ALA A 73 -15.83 4.21 3.76
N SER A 74 -15.16 4.68 4.82
CA SER A 74 -15.59 5.85 5.60
C SER A 74 -15.55 7.18 4.82
N TYR A 75 -14.87 7.21 3.68
CA TYR A 75 -14.77 8.38 2.79
C TYR A 75 -15.76 8.35 1.61
N ILE A 76 -16.55 7.27 1.46
CA ILE A 76 -17.55 7.18 0.38
C ILE A 76 -18.49 8.37 0.45
N GLY A 77 -18.71 8.98 -0.72
CA GLY A 77 -19.53 10.20 -0.86
C GLY A 77 -18.75 11.51 -0.74
N CYS A 78 -17.48 11.50 -0.33
CA CYS A 78 -16.63 12.68 -0.46
C CYS A 78 -16.44 13.01 -1.93
N LYS A 79 -16.57 14.29 -2.31
CA LYS A 79 -16.55 14.69 -3.73
C LYS A 79 -15.99 16.09 -3.93
N GLY A 80 -15.54 16.36 -5.15
CA GLY A 80 -14.98 17.66 -5.54
C GLY A 80 -16.01 18.77 -5.55
N SER A 81 -17.27 18.46 -5.94
CA SER A 81 -18.32 19.46 -6.12
C SER A 81 -18.75 20.19 -4.84
N ASP A 82 -18.55 19.58 -3.65
CA ASP A 82 -18.80 20.22 -2.35
C ASP A 82 -17.52 20.49 -1.56
N GLY A 83 -16.36 20.16 -2.14
CA GLY A 83 -15.06 20.35 -1.52
C GLY A 83 -14.69 19.33 -0.43
N SER A 84 -15.53 18.33 -0.15
CA SER A 84 -15.27 17.31 0.88
C SER A 84 -14.09 16.39 0.56
N HIS A 85 -13.66 16.31 -0.72
CA HIS A 85 -12.46 15.60 -1.15
C HIS A 85 -11.16 16.22 -0.62
N LYS A 86 -11.16 17.54 -0.28
CA LYS A 86 -9.95 18.27 0.16
C LYS A 86 -9.28 17.61 1.36
N LYS A 87 -10.07 17.11 2.32
CA LYS A 87 -9.53 16.41 3.50
C LYS A 87 -8.69 15.16 3.15
N ILE A 88 -8.95 14.53 2.00
CA ILE A 88 -8.18 13.39 1.50
C ILE A 88 -6.82 13.88 0.99
N ILE A 89 -6.84 14.95 0.21
CA ILE A 89 -5.63 15.58 -0.35
C ILE A 89 -4.77 16.15 0.77
N ASP A 90 -5.38 16.74 1.80
CA ASP A 90 -4.67 17.30 2.95
C ASP A 90 -3.92 16.21 3.74
N ILE A 91 -4.54 15.03 3.95
CA ILE A 91 -3.86 13.89 4.60
C ILE A 91 -2.57 13.53 3.86
N TYR A 92 -2.60 13.45 2.53
CA TYR A 92 -1.42 13.18 1.72
C TYR A 92 -0.41 14.32 1.82
N ASN A 93 -0.85 15.57 1.70
CA ASN A 93 0.00 16.75 1.68
C ASN A 93 0.69 17.06 3.03
N GLU A 94 0.13 16.60 4.14
CA GLU A 94 0.71 16.71 5.48
C GLU A 94 1.71 15.59 5.78
N HIS A 95 1.72 14.53 4.97
CA HIS A 95 2.66 13.43 5.12
C HIS A 95 4.06 13.82 4.61
N THR A 96 5.11 13.37 5.30
CA THR A 96 6.51 13.63 4.91
C THR A 96 7.32 12.33 4.94
N PRO A 97 8.18 12.09 3.92
CA PRO A 97 8.39 12.93 2.73
C PRO A 97 7.26 12.82 1.71
N LEU A 98 6.93 13.90 1.01
CA LEU A 98 6.04 13.84 -0.14
C LEU A 98 6.68 13.09 -1.29
N ALA A 99 5.91 12.27 -1.99
CA ALA A 99 6.38 11.61 -3.20
C ALA A 99 6.87 12.64 -4.23
N ARG A 100 8.11 12.49 -4.68
CA ARG A 100 8.77 13.41 -5.61
C ARG A 100 8.74 14.90 -5.17
N GLY A 101 8.51 15.17 -3.88
CA GLY A 101 8.36 16.52 -3.34
C GLY A 101 7.11 17.28 -3.84
N TYR A 102 6.15 16.57 -4.45
CA TYR A 102 4.98 17.21 -5.06
C TYR A 102 3.81 17.32 -4.09
N LYS A 103 3.36 18.56 -3.87
CA LYS A 103 2.14 18.86 -3.12
C LYS A 103 0.95 18.87 -4.08
N VAL A 104 0.03 17.94 -3.88
CA VAL A 104 -1.16 17.75 -4.74
C VAL A 104 -2.11 18.93 -4.58
N LYS A 105 -2.60 19.47 -5.69
CA LYS A 105 -3.62 20.52 -5.73
C LYS A 105 -5.01 19.91 -5.64
N TYR A 106 -5.98 20.66 -5.14
CA TYR A 106 -7.37 20.21 -5.07
C TYR A 106 -8.02 20.00 -6.44
N THR A 107 -7.39 20.49 -7.51
CA THR A 107 -7.84 20.33 -8.90
C THR A 107 -7.16 19.22 -9.66
N ASP A 108 -6.14 18.60 -9.08
CA ASP A 108 -5.43 17.49 -9.70
C ASP A 108 -6.27 16.20 -9.67
N ALA A 109 -5.91 15.21 -10.48
CA ALA A 109 -6.43 13.85 -10.32
C ALA A 109 -5.95 13.28 -8.98
N TRP A 110 -6.84 12.68 -8.21
CA TRP A 110 -6.56 12.28 -6.83
C TRP A 110 -6.87 10.81 -6.52
N CYS A 111 -6.93 9.94 -7.53
CA CYS A 111 -7.16 8.50 -7.32
C CYS A 111 -5.99 7.84 -6.56
N ALA A 112 -4.75 8.02 -7.00
CA ALA A 112 -3.56 7.51 -6.30
C ALA A 112 -3.34 8.23 -4.96
N THR A 113 -3.64 9.53 -4.89
CA THR A 113 -3.62 10.31 -3.65
C THR A 113 -4.60 9.75 -2.62
N PHE A 114 -5.78 9.28 -3.04
CA PHE A 114 -6.76 8.63 -2.16
C PHE A 114 -6.18 7.35 -1.54
N VAL A 115 -5.62 6.44 -2.35
CA VAL A 115 -5.00 5.21 -1.86
C VAL A 115 -3.89 5.53 -0.85
N SER A 116 -3.01 6.47 -1.19
CA SER A 116 -1.94 6.94 -0.31
C SER A 116 -2.46 7.53 0.99
N ALA A 117 -3.49 8.36 0.94
CA ALA A 117 -4.10 8.96 2.13
C ALA A 117 -4.70 7.91 3.07
N MET A 118 -5.31 6.86 2.52
CA MET A 118 -5.84 5.74 3.32
C MET A 118 -4.71 4.93 3.96
N ALA A 119 -3.62 4.67 3.21
CA ALA A 119 -2.43 4.01 3.74
C ALA A 119 -1.78 4.81 4.88
N ILE A 120 -1.66 6.13 4.73
CA ILE A 120 -1.14 7.04 5.77
C ILE A 120 -2.01 6.95 7.03
N LYS A 121 -3.32 7.03 6.91
CA LYS A 121 -4.25 6.94 8.06
C LYS A 121 -4.16 5.63 8.80
N CYS A 122 -3.91 4.54 8.09
CA CYS A 122 -3.79 3.20 8.68
C CYS A 122 -2.38 2.88 9.17
N GLY A 123 -1.39 3.75 8.90
CA GLY A 123 0.02 3.49 9.21
C GLY A 123 0.62 2.35 8.39
N LEU A 124 0.17 2.16 7.15
CA LEU A 124 0.55 1.10 6.23
C LEU A 124 1.51 1.56 5.13
N THR A 125 2.16 2.70 5.30
CA THR A 125 3.03 3.31 4.25
C THR A 125 4.28 2.50 3.92
N ASP A 126 4.63 1.53 4.75
CA ASP A 126 5.75 0.60 4.50
C ASP A 126 5.34 -0.56 3.57
N ILE A 127 4.02 -0.82 3.42
CA ILE A 127 3.45 -1.89 2.59
C ILE A 127 2.79 -1.29 1.34
N ILE A 128 2.05 -0.19 1.52
CA ILE A 128 1.37 0.54 0.44
C ILE A 128 2.13 1.85 0.25
N PRO A 129 2.94 1.98 -0.81
CA PRO A 129 3.78 3.14 -1.02
C PRO A 129 2.95 4.41 -1.25
N THR A 130 3.40 5.52 -0.70
CA THR A 130 2.75 6.82 -0.91
C THR A 130 3.18 7.42 -2.25
N GLU A 131 2.20 7.68 -3.12
CA GLU A 131 2.40 8.28 -4.43
C GLU A 131 1.09 8.98 -4.88
N CYS A 132 1.20 9.96 -5.77
CA CYS A 132 0.06 10.68 -6.34
C CYS A 132 -0.15 10.39 -7.84
N GLY A 133 0.64 9.50 -8.42
CA GLY A 133 0.54 9.06 -9.82
C GLY A 133 0.50 7.55 -9.92
N CYS A 134 -0.44 7.00 -10.72
CA CYS A 134 -0.67 5.55 -10.83
C CYS A 134 0.57 4.79 -11.33
N GLY A 135 1.19 5.25 -12.41
CA GLY A 135 2.37 4.56 -12.97
C GLY A 135 3.57 4.57 -12.03
N GLN A 136 3.78 5.66 -11.30
CA GLN A 136 4.83 5.75 -10.29
C GLN A 136 4.53 4.87 -9.09
N MET A 137 3.26 4.72 -8.70
CA MET A 137 2.85 3.83 -7.62
C MET A 137 3.09 2.37 -7.99
N ILE A 138 2.79 1.93 -9.22
CA ILE A 138 3.14 0.60 -9.74
C ILE A 138 4.67 0.37 -9.64
N ALA A 139 5.48 1.33 -10.08
CA ALA A 139 6.93 1.20 -10.02
C ALA A 139 7.45 1.03 -8.57
N LEU A 140 6.78 1.63 -7.59
CA LEU A 140 7.10 1.43 -6.18
C LEU A 140 6.67 0.05 -5.68
N PHE A 141 5.49 -0.46 -6.06
CA PHE A 141 5.08 -1.84 -5.77
C PHE A 141 6.02 -2.87 -6.39
N GLN A 142 6.44 -2.66 -7.63
CA GLN A 142 7.45 -3.51 -8.28
C GLN A 142 8.77 -3.54 -7.50
N LYS A 143 9.23 -2.38 -7.01
CA LYS A 143 10.45 -2.27 -6.19
C LYS A 143 10.31 -2.96 -4.83
N LEU A 144 9.12 -3.01 -4.27
CA LEU A 144 8.82 -3.75 -3.03
C LEU A 144 8.68 -5.26 -3.25
N GLY A 145 8.54 -5.72 -4.50
CA GLY A 145 8.24 -7.12 -4.84
C GLY A 145 6.79 -7.51 -4.61
N GLU A 146 5.89 -6.54 -4.50
CA GLU A 146 4.45 -6.71 -4.19
C GLU A 146 3.55 -6.47 -5.40
N TRP A 147 4.13 -6.37 -6.61
CA TRP A 147 3.39 -6.18 -7.85
C TRP A 147 2.99 -7.51 -8.48
N GLN A 148 1.70 -7.64 -8.80
CA GLN A 148 1.12 -8.74 -9.55
C GLN A 148 0.67 -8.23 -10.93
N GLU A 149 1.40 -8.58 -11.99
CA GLU A 149 1.11 -8.16 -13.38
C GLU A 149 -0.12 -8.87 -13.97
N ASN A 150 -0.46 -10.05 -13.49
CA ASN A 150 -1.43 -10.95 -14.10
C ASN A 150 -2.88 -10.51 -13.83
N ASP A 151 -3.62 -10.13 -14.87
CA ASP A 151 -5.05 -9.76 -14.82
C ASP A 151 -5.94 -10.87 -14.25
N ALA A 152 -5.54 -12.14 -14.38
CA ALA A 152 -6.25 -13.29 -13.84
C ALA A 152 -5.96 -13.54 -12.33
N TYR A 153 -5.17 -12.69 -11.70
CA TYR A 153 -4.99 -12.74 -10.25
C TYR A 153 -6.34 -12.53 -9.55
N THR A 154 -6.66 -13.40 -8.60
CA THR A 154 -7.87 -13.27 -7.78
C THR A 154 -7.57 -12.37 -6.58
N PRO A 155 -8.05 -11.11 -6.59
CA PRO A 155 -7.70 -10.17 -5.55
C PRO A 155 -8.36 -10.50 -4.21
N GLN A 156 -7.78 -9.98 -3.13
CA GLN A 156 -8.33 -10.07 -1.78
C GLN A 156 -8.71 -8.68 -1.26
N PRO A 157 -9.66 -8.57 -0.33
CA PRO A 157 -9.95 -7.30 0.32
C PRO A 157 -8.68 -6.64 0.88
N GLY A 158 -8.48 -5.37 0.57
CA GLY A 158 -7.29 -4.60 0.92
C GLY A 158 -6.16 -4.65 -0.11
N ASP A 159 -6.30 -5.40 -1.21
CA ASP A 159 -5.40 -5.25 -2.35
C ASP A 159 -5.66 -3.91 -3.06
N VAL A 160 -4.64 -3.41 -3.76
CA VAL A 160 -4.72 -2.20 -4.58
C VAL A 160 -4.76 -2.63 -6.04
N VAL A 161 -5.82 -2.27 -6.76
CA VAL A 161 -6.00 -2.63 -8.17
C VAL A 161 -5.83 -1.41 -9.06
N PHE A 162 -5.14 -1.59 -10.17
CA PHE A 162 -4.90 -0.55 -11.18
C PHE A 162 -5.66 -0.84 -12.46
N TYR A 163 -5.99 0.23 -13.18
CA TYR A 163 -6.75 0.20 -14.42
C TYR A 163 -6.02 0.92 -15.54
N ASP A 164 -6.21 0.40 -16.75
CA ASP A 164 -5.86 1.05 -18.01
C ASP A 164 -7.14 1.10 -18.87
N TRP A 165 -7.66 2.29 -19.14
CA TRP A 165 -8.90 2.45 -19.90
C TRP A 165 -8.73 2.25 -21.40
N ASP A 166 -7.49 2.32 -21.88
CA ASP A 166 -7.12 2.10 -23.29
C ASP A 166 -6.87 0.62 -23.61
N ASP A 167 -7.07 -0.29 -22.65
CA ASP A 167 -6.93 -1.72 -22.82
C ASP A 167 -7.79 -2.25 -23.99
N SER A 168 -7.16 -3.05 -24.83
CA SER A 168 -7.81 -3.74 -25.96
C SER A 168 -8.78 -4.85 -25.51
N GLY A 169 -8.62 -5.37 -24.30
CA GLY A 169 -9.30 -6.55 -23.74
C GLY A 169 -8.78 -7.86 -24.32
N SER A 170 -7.56 -7.87 -24.87
CA SER A 170 -6.90 -9.04 -25.44
C SER A 170 -5.50 -9.23 -24.86
N GLY A 171 -5.27 -10.36 -24.24
CA GLY A 171 -4.00 -10.69 -23.56
C GLY A 171 -3.88 -10.04 -22.19
N ASP A 172 -2.67 -10.08 -21.64
CA ASP A 172 -2.30 -9.44 -20.39
C ASP A 172 -2.11 -7.95 -20.61
N ASN A 173 -2.76 -7.11 -19.81
CA ASN A 173 -2.71 -5.66 -19.96
C ASN A 173 -1.41 -5.11 -19.33
N THR A 174 -0.49 -4.64 -20.16
CA THR A 174 0.78 -4.04 -19.74
C THR A 174 0.85 -2.53 -20.03
N GLY A 175 -0.30 -1.91 -20.33
CA GLY A 175 -0.40 -0.50 -20.68
C GLY A 175 -0.09 0.47 -19.52
N TRP A 176 -0.15 1.76 -19.81
CA TRP A 176 0.03 2.78 -18.79
C TRP A 176 -1.23 2.92 -17.94
N PRO A 177 -1.12 2.87 -16.59
CA PRO A 177 -2.32 2.92 -15.73
C PRO A 177 -2.92 4.32 -15.66
N ASP A 178 -4.24 4.39 -15.82
CA ASP A 178 -5.02 5.63 -15.71
C ASP A 178 -5.64 5.83 -14.33
N HIS A 179 -5.90 4.74 -13.60
CA HIS A 179 -6.70 4.78 -12.39
C HIS A 179 -6.26 3.72 -11.38
N VAL A 180 -6.72 3.86 -10.12
CA VAL A 180 -6.39 2.95 -9.03
C VAL A 180 -7.49 2.96 -7.97
N GLY A 181 -7.70 1.81 -7.32
CA GLY A 181 -8.64 1.67 -6.22
C GLY A 181 -8.23 0.59 -5.21
N ILE A 182 -9.04 0.45 -4.17
CA ILE A 182 -8.84 -0.49 -3.06
C ILE A 182 -9.92 -1.55 -3.13
N VAL A 183 -9.54 -2.82 -3.23
CA VAL A 183 -10.48 -3.94 -3.25
C VAL A 183 -11.23 -4.02 -1.92
N GLU A 184 -12.56 -3.94 -1.99
CA GLU A 184 -13.44 -3.97 -0.81
C GLU A 184 -13.91 -5.38 -0.50
N THR A 185 -14.43 -6.07 -1.51
CA THR A 185 -14.98 -7.44 -1.36
C THR A 185 -14.79 -8.23 -2.64
N ILE A 186 -14.76 -9.56 -2.51
CA ILE A 186 -14.77 -10.48 -3.64
C ILE A 186 -15.83 -11.56 -3.44
N SER A 187 -16.50 -11.97 -4.53
CA SER A 187 -17.46 -13.07 -4.56
C SER A 187 -17.34 -13.79 -5.91
N GLY A 188 -16.80 -14.99 -5.90
CA GLY A 188 -16.45 -15.71 -7.12
C GLY A 188 -15.43 -14.93 -7.94
N SER A 189 -15.73 -14.67 -9.22
CA SER A 189 -14.90 -13.86 -10.10
C SER A 189 -15.22 -12.35 -10.06
N THR A 190 -16.20 -11.91 -9.28
CA THR A 190 -16.63 -10.51 -9.21
C THR A 190 -16.13 -9.88 -7.93
N PHE A 191 -15.56 -8.68 -8.02
CA PHE A 191 -15.08 -7.92 -6.87
C PHE A 191 -15.52 -6.47 -6.90
N LYS A 192 -15.67 -5.87 -5.71
CA LYS A 192 -15.97 -4.44 -5.55
C LYS A 192 -14.72 -3.69 -5.12
N VAL A 193 -14.59 -2.49 -5.64
CA VAL A 193 -13.45 -1.59 -5.40
C VAL A 193 -13.95 -0.25 -4.91
N ILE A 194 -13.30 0.32 -3.90
CA ILE A 194 -13.50 1.70 -3.47
C ILE A 194 -12.44 2.56 -4.17
N GLU A 195 -12.90 3.58 -4.89
CA GLU A 195 -12.05 4.44 -5.71
C GLU A 195 -12.18 5.90 -5.29
N GLY A 196 -11.06 6.60 -5.19
CA GLY A 196 -11.04 8.05 -5.17
C GLY A 196 -11.10 8.62 -6.59
N ASN A 197 -11.61 9.83 -6.74
CA ASN A 197 -11.71 10.53 -8.04
C ASN A 197 -12.54 9.79 -9.11
N MET A 198 -13.37 8.85 -8.72
CA MET A 198 -14.36 8.23 -9.61
C MET A 198 -15.46 9.25 -9.91
N SER A 199 -15.43 9.83 -11.11
CA SER A 199 -16.30 10.98 -11.45
C SER A 199 -16.20 12.11 -10.39
N ASN A 200 -14.97 12.41 -9.98
CA ASN A 200 -14.65 13.42 -8.96
C ASN A 200 -15.26 13.16 -7.57
N ALA A 201 -15.46 11.88 -7.21
CA ALA A 201 -15.97 11.45 -5.90
C ALA A 201 -15.27 10.19 -5.41
N VAL A 202 -15.46 9.84 -4.13
CA VAL A 202 -15.18 8.51 -3.62
C VAL A 202 -16.42 7.64 -3.83
N GLY A 203 -16.26 6.56 -4.57
CA GLY A 203 -17.36 5.67 -4.93
C GLY A 203 -16.93 4.20 -5.02
N ARG A 204 -17.88 3.37 -5.43
CA ARG A 204 -17.68 1.93 -5.64
C ARG A 204 -17.80 1.54 -7.09
N ARG A 205 -16.91 0.69 -7.55
CA ARG A 205 -16.98 0.03 -8.86
C ARG A 205 -17.07 -1.47 -8.66
N THR A 206 -17.78 -2.15 -9.56
CA THR A 206 -17.77 -3.62 -9.66
C THR A 206 -16.92 -4.03 -10.85
N MET A 207 -16.00 -4.94 -10.62
CA MET A 207 -15.06 -5.48 -11.61
C MET A 207 -15.14 -7.00 -11.65
N THR A 208 -14.56 -7.60 -12.68
CA THR A 208 -14.47 -9.05 -12.84
C THR A 208 -13.00 -9.43 -13.00
N VAL A 209 -12.57 -10.50 -12.32
CA VAL A 209 -11.23 -11.06 -12.46
C VAL A 209 -10.97 -11.39 -13.94
N ASN A 210 -9.79 -11.08 -14.44
CA ASN A 210 -9.43 -11.18 -15.85
C ASN A 210 -10.36 -10.36 -16.77
N GLY A 211 -10.96 -9.32 -16.22
CA GLY A 211 -11.83 -8.42 -16.97
C GLY A 211 -11.06 -7.36 -17.72
N LYS A 212 -11.66 -6.84 -18.80
CA LYS A 212 -11.11 -5.71 -19.53
C LYS A 212 -10.79 -4.54 -18.60
N ASN A 213 -9.69 -3.87 -18.86
CA ASN A 213 -9.13 -2.70 -18.18
C ASN A 213 -8.41 -2.99 -16.85
N ILE A 214 -8.32 -4.23 -16.38
CA ILE A 214 -7.43 -4.53 -15.25
C ILE A 214 -5.99 -4.45 -15.73
N ARG A 215 -5.17 -3.69 -15.00
CA ARG A 215 -3.75 -3.50 -15.29
C ARG A 215 -2.86 -4.31 -14.33
N GLY A 216 -3.41 -4.73 -13.22
CA GLY A 216 -2.73 -5.50 -12.20
C GLY A 216 -3.18 -5.09 -10.81
#